data_64d9e5171d2e424ed997aedea7656d1d
#
_entry.id   64d9e5171d2e424ed997aedea7656d1d
#
_cell.length_a   1.000
_cell.length_b   1.000
_cell.length_c   1.000
_cell.angle_alpha   90.00
_cell.angle_beta   90.00
_cell.angle_gamma   90.00
#
_symmetry.space_group_name_H-M   'P 1'
#
loop_
_entity.id
_entity.type
_entity.pdbx_description
1 polymer ?
#
loop_
_entity_poly.entity_id
_entity_poly.type
_entity_poly.pdbx_seq_one_letter_code
_entity_poly.pdbx_strand_id
1 'polypeptide(L)'
;HFYMIGGGVRIGETSMACLEREILEETGIKAKPDRVALVCENIFVGEGGSIDGLKCHTIEFYYVVSFADADNNRDITDDGEKLVWIPIKDLTNYNIKPNFFRERIEEILTSEEIIHIINIDNWL
;
A
#
# COMPACT_ATOMS: atom_id res chain seq x y z
N HIS A 1 2.91 -3.93 -12.91
CA HIS A 1 3.11 -2.86 -11.93
C HIS A 1 3.12 -3.41 -10.51
N PHE A 2 3.62 -2.59 -9.59
CA PHE A 2 3.67 -2.90 -8.16
C PHE A 2 2.72 -2.00 -7.39
N TYR A 3 2.21 -2.50 -6.28
CA TYR A 3 1.41 -1.71 -5.34
C TYR A 3 1.74 -2.12 -3.91
N MET A 4 1.35 -1.26 -2.97
CA MET A 4 1.63 -1.49 -1.57
C MET A 4 0.81 -2.64 -1.01
N ILE A 5 1.38 -3.34 -0.03
CA ILE A 5 0.67 -4.39 0.71
C ILE A 5 -0.50 -3.78 1.46
N GLY A 6 -1.61 -4.45 1.43
CA GLY A 6 -2.80 -4.05 2.16
C GLY A 6 -4.02 -4.85 1.77
N GLY A 7 -5.16 -4.41 2.23
CA GLY A 7 -6.43 -5.06 1.95
C GLY A 7 -7.60 -4.31 2.54
N GLY A 8 -8.79 -4.88 2.38
CA GLY A 8 -10.03 -4.31 2.87
C GLY A 8 -10.18 -4.47 4.38
N VAL A 9 -10.61 -3.39 5.03
CA VAL A 9 -10.93 -3.40 6.46
C VAL A 9 -12.21 -4.21 6.69
N ARG A 10 -12.17 -5.12 7.64
CA ARG A 10 -13.34 -5.89 8.05
C ARG A 10 -14.18 -5.08 9.04
N ILE A 11 -15.49 -5.37 9.13
CA ILE A 11 -16.36 -4.73 10.09
C ILE A 11 -15.83 -4.98 11.50
N GLY A 12 -15.67 -3.89 12.27
CA GLY A 12 -15.15 -3.95 13.64
C GLY A 12 -13.64 -3.95 13.75
N GLU A 13 -12.93 -3.97 12.63
CA GLU A 13 -11.47 -3.94 12.57
C GLU A 13 -10.99 -2.50 12.34
N THR A 14 -10.01 -2.04 13.10
CA THR A 14 -9.37 -0.75 12.81
C THR A 14 -8.48 -0.88 11.57
N SER A 15 -8.18 0.24 10.91
CA SER A 15 -7.24 0.22 9.79
C SER A 15 -5.85 -0.27 10.20
N MET A 16 -5.42 0.04 11.41
CA MET A 16 -4.15 -0.45 11.95
C MET A 16 -4.16 -1.97 12.13
N ALA A 17 -5.21 -2.51 12.73
CA ALA A 17 -5.35 -3.97 12.91
C ALA A 17 -5.45 -4.68 11.56
N CYS A 18 -6.17 -4.09 10.61
CA CYS A 18 -6.25 -4.58 9.24
C CYS A 18 -4.85 -4.72 8.61
N LEU A 19 -4.05 -3.68 8.72
CA LEU A 19 -2.71 -3.69 8.13
C LEU A 19 -1.80 -4.73 8.78
N GLU A 20 -1.82 -4.84 10.11
CA GLU A 20 -1.07 -5.89 10.82
C GLU A 20 -1.46 -7.28 10.31
N ARG A 21 -2.76 -7.54 10.17
CA ARG A 21 -3.27 -8.82 9.67
C ARG A 21 -2.84 -9.08 8.23
N GLU A 22 -3.02 -8.09 7.35
CA GLU A 22 -2.69 -8.24 5.93
C GLU A 22 -1.18 -8.47 5.71
N ILE A 23 -0.34 -7.75 6.43
CA ILE A 23 1.11 -7.95 6.33
C ILE A 23 1.49 -9.36 6.80
N LEU A 24 0.91 -9.81 7.91
CA LEU A 24 1.19 -11.16 8.42
C LEU A 24 0.73 -12.24 7.42
N GLU A 25 -0.47 -12.09 6.86
CA GLU A 25 -1.00 -13.04 5.88
C GLU A 25 -0.15 -13.09 4.60
N GLU A 26 0.27 -11.93 4.11
CA GLU A 26 0.99 -11.83 2.83
C GLU A 26 2.49 -12.09 2.94
N THR A 27 3.12 -11.69 4.03
CA THR A 27 4.58 -11.77 4.16
C THR A 27 5.06 -12.74 5.25
N GLY A 28 4.18 -13.12 6.18
CA GLY A 28 4.59 -13.85 7.37
C GLY A 28 5.31 -12.98 8.41
N ILE A 29 5.46 -11.69 8.18
CA ILE A 29 6.14 -10.77 9.09
C ILE A 29 5.12 -10.16 10.04
N LYS A 30 5.46 -10.14 11.33
CA LYS A 30 4.68 -9.42 12.32
C LYS A 30 5.16 -7.98 12.36
N ALA A 31 4.44 -7.10 11.67
CA ALA A 31 4.79 -5.69 11.56
C ALA A 31 4.06 -4.84 12.60
N LYS A 32 4.61 -3.67 12.85
CA LYS A 32 4.01 -2.69 13.75
C LYS A 32 3.78 -1.39 12.98
N PRO A 33 2.51 -1.07 12.68
CA PRO A 33 2.20 0.24 12.11
C PRO A 33 2.49 1.35 13.13
N ASP A 34 3.22 2.39 12.69
CA ASP A 34 3.62 3.50 13.57
C ASP A 34 2.61 4.64 13.51
N ARG A 35 2.32 5.14 12.32
CA ARG A 35 1.43 6.28 12.14
C ARG A 35 0.81 6.29 10.74
N VAL A 36 -0.36 6.91 10.63
CA VAL A 36 -0.95 7.23 9.33
C VAL A 36 -0.11 8.32 8.68
N ALA A 37 0.44 8.03 7.52
CA ALA A 37 1.26 8.98 6.77
C ALA A 37 0.43 9.76 5.76
N LEU A 38 -0.54 9.09 5.12
CA LEU A 38 -1.42 9.74 4.17
C LEU A 38 -2.78 9.06 4.10
N VAL A 39 -3.77 9.84 3.70
CA VAL A 39 -5.10 9.38 3.31
C VAL A 39 -5.28 9.69 1.84
N CYS A 40 -5.62 8.69 1.06
CA CYS A 40 -5.79 8.83 -0.38
C CYS A 40 -7.24 8.54 -0.77
N GLU A 41 -7.86 9.47 -1.50
CA GLU A 41 -9.08 9.18 -2.23
C GLU A 41 -8.65 8.75 -3.63
N ASN A 42 -8.78 7.46 -3.91
CA ASN A 42 -8.29 6.87 -5.15
C ASN A 42 -9.45 6.52 -6.06
N ILE A 43 -9.49 7.17 -7.21
CA ILE A 43 -10.54 7.03 -8.21
C ILE A 43 -9.87 6.50 -9.48
N PHE A 44 -10.21 5.27 -9.85
CA PHE A 44 -9.48 4.57 -10.91
C PHE A 44 -10.36 3.56 -11.63
N VAL A 45 -9.88 3.06 -12.75
CA VAL A 45 -10.46 1.91 -13.44
C VAL A 45 -9.64 0.67 -13.06
N GLY A 46 -10.30 -0.36 -12.56
CA GLY A 46 -9.64 -1.58 -12.16
C GLY A 46 -8.93 -2.28 -13.32
N GLU A 47 -7.80 -2.91 -13.01
CA GLU A 47 -7.02 -3.71 -13.95
C GLU A 47 -6.84 -5.11 -13.40
N GLY A 48 -7.37 -6.09 -14.09
CA GLY A 48 -7.26 -7.49 -13.71
C GLY A 48 -8.23 -7.94 -12.62
N GLY A 49 -8.41 -9.24 -12.51
CA GLY A 49 -9.26 -9.87 -11.51
C GLY A 49 -10.73 -9.45 -11.60
N SER A 50 -11.40 -9.49 -10.47
CA SER A 50 -12.85 -9.21 -10.38
C SER A 50 -13.21 -7.74 -10.63
N ILE A 51 -12.24 -6.83 -10.54
CA ILE A 51 -12.46 -5.39 -10.74
C ILE A 51 -12.08 -4.90 -12.14
N ASP A 52 -11.65 -5.80 -13.01
CA ASP A 52 -11.18 -5.42 -14.35
C ASP A 52 -12.22 -4.63 -15.12
N GLY A 53 -11.84 -3.45 -15.59
CA GLY A 53 -12.71 -2.54 -16.35
C GLY A 53 -13.75 -1.80 -15.51
N LEU A 54 -13.85 -2.06 -14.22
CA LEU A 54 -14.80 -1.39 -13.36
C LEU A 54 -14.27 -0.05 -12.86
N LYS A 55 -15.15 0.94 -12.76
CA LYS A 55 -14.84 2.19 -12.09
C LYS A 55 -14.81 1.96 -10.59
N CYS A 56 -13.69 2.25 -9.99
CA CYS A 56 -13.46 2.04 -8.57
C CYS A 56 -13.20 3.36 -7.85
N HIS A 57 -13.68 3.46 -6.63
CA HIS A 57 -13.42 4.59 -5.75
C HIS A 57 -13.16 4.04 -4.35
N THR A 58 -11.92 4.17 -3.89
CA THR A 58 -11.51 3.71 -2.58
C THR A 58 -10.99 4.86 -1.73
N ILE A 59 -11.17 4.74 -0.42
CA ILE A 59 -10.52 5.62 0.57
C ILE A 59 -9.47 4.76 1.26
N GLU A 60 -8.22 5.16 1.13
CA GLU A 60 -7.08 4.36 1.54
C GLU A 60 -6.27 5.07 2.62
N PHE A 61 -5.93 4.34 3.68
CA PHE A 61 -5.03 4.80 4.72
C PHE A 61 -3.68 4.13 4.53
N TYR A 62 -2.62 4.93 4.43
CA TYR A 62 -1.26 4.44 4.31
C TYR A 62 -0.47 4.75 5.58
N TYR A 63 0.19 3.74 6.09
CA TYR A 63 0.95 3.81 7.33
C TYR A 63 2.44 3.74 7.07
N VAL A 64 3.22 4.44 7.89
CA VAL A 64 4.63 4.12 8.09
C VAL A 64 4.67 2.91 9.04
N VAL A 65 5.42 1.90 8.68
CA VAL A 65 5.45 0.63 9.37
C VAL A 65 6.88 0.29 9.77
N SER A 66 7.06 -0.22 10.99
CA SER A 66 8.32 -0.77 11.47
C SER A 66 8.28 -2.30 11.46
N PHE A 67 9.38 -2.91 11.08
CA PHE A 67 9.54 -4.35 11.06
C PHE A 67 10.59 -4.74 12.11
N ALA A 68 10.18 -5.52 13.12
CA ALA A 68 11.09 -6.00 14.15
C ALA A 68 12.02 -7.10 13.63
N ASP A 69 11.62 -7.79 12.57
CA ASP A 69 12.34 -8.92 12.00
C ASP A 69 12.34 -8.80 10.47
N ALA A 70 13.37 -8.12 9.96
CA ALA A 70 13.56 -7.94 8.52
C ALA A 70 14.11 -9.19 7.81
N ASP A 71 14.39 -10.26 8.55
CA ASP A 71 15.03 -11.47 8.01
C ASP A 71 14.04 -12.44 7.37
N ASN A 72 12.76 -12.11 7.33
CA ASN A 72 11.80 -12.95 6.64
C ASN A 72 11.88 -12.70 5.13
N ASN A 73 12.50 -13.65 4.44
CA ASN A 73 12.78 -13.57 3.01
C ASN A 73 11.69 -14.20 2.14
N ARG A 74 10.45 -14.17 2.59
CA ARG A 74 9.34 -14.62 1.75
C ARG A 74 9.28 -13.73 0.51
N ASP A 75 9.29 -14.33 -0.67
CA ASP A 75 9.26 -13.63 -1.96
C ASP A 75 7.92 -13.80 -2.71
N ILE A 76 7.01 -14.57 -2.13
CA ILE A 76 5.68 -14.84 -2.70
C ILE A 76 4.66 -14.78 -1.56
N THR A 77 3.50 -14.17 -1.81
CA THR A 77 2.37 -14.17 -0.87
C THR A 77 1.72 -15.55 -0.83
N ASP A 78 0.83 -15.79 0.14
CA ASP A 78 0.05 -17.02 0.21
C ASP A 78 -0.82 -17.24 -1.04
N ASP A 79 -1.21 -16.15 -1.71
CA ASP A 79 -1.97 -16.19 -2.96
C ASP A 79 -1.10 -16.34 -4.21
N GLY A 80 0.22 -16.48 -4.05
CA GLY A 80 1.15 -16.67 -5.14
C GLY A 80 1.63 -15.40 -5.83
N GLU A 81 1.34 -14.22 -5.29
CA GLU A 81 1.82 -12.96 -5.85
C GLU A 81 3.27 -12.70 -5.43
N LYS A 82 4.03 -12.06 -6.31
CA LYS A 82 5.44 -11.75 -6.07
C LYS A 82 5.59 -10.60 -5.09
N LEU A 83 6.39 -10.84 -4.04
CA LEU A 83 6.81 -9.81 -3.08
C LEU A 83 8.18 -9.27 -3.45
N VAL A 84 8.32 -7.95 -3.42
CA VAL A 84 9.58 -7.28 -3.75
C VAL A 84 9.87 -6.21 -2.71
N TRP A 85 11.09 -6.21 -2.18
CA TRP A 85 11.63 -5.12 -1.38
C TRP A 85 12.33 -4.13 -2.30
N ILE A 86 11.84 -2.90 -2.34
CA ILE A 86 12.38 -1.86 -3.21
C ILE A 86 13.01 -0.78 -2.34
N PRO A 87 14.33 -0.53 -2.49
CA PRO A 87 14.95 0.60 -1.81
C PRO A 87 14.25 1.90 -2.20
N ILE A 88 14.02 2.77 -1.23
CA ILE A 88 13.32 4.04 -1.45
C ILE A 88 13.98 4.86 -2.55
N LYS A 89 15.32 4.89 -2.59
CA LYS A 89 16.09 5.60 -3.62
C LYS A 89 15.85 5.09 -5.04
N ASP A 90 15.35 3.86 -5.20
CA ASP A 90 15.18 3.21 -6.50
C ASP A 90 13.72 3.21 -6.97
N LEU A 91 12.80 3.82 -6.22
CA LEU A 91 11.37 3.80 -6.54
C LEU A 91 11.04 4.35 -7.92
N THR A 92 11.82 5.34 -8.39
CA THR A 92 11.59 5.93 -9.72
C THR A 92 11.85 4.96 -10.86
N ASN A 93 12.58 3.86 -10.61
CA ASN A 93 12.90 2.84 -11.60
C ASN A 93 11.80 1.76 -11.72
N TYR A 94 10.75 1.85 -10.91
CA TYR A 94 9.69 0.85 -10.87
C TYR A 94 8.34 1.46 -11.18
N ASN A 95 7.48 0.69 -11.82
CA ASN A 95 6.09 1.10 -12.07
C ASN A 95 5.24 0.81 -10.82
N ILE A 96 5.17 1.79 -9.93
CA ILE A 96 4.43 1.69 -8.67
C ILE A 96 3.14 2.46 -8.78
N LYS A 97 2.05 1.83 -8.40
CA LYS A 97 0.71 2.43 -8.39
C LYS A 97 0.23 2.65 -6.95
N PRO A 98 -0.47 3.73 -6.66
CA PRO A 98 -0.66 4.93 -7.50
C PRO A 98 0.65 5.67 -7.80
N ASN A 99 0.67 6.39 -8.90
CA ASN A 99 1.90 7.02 -9.43
C ASN A 99 2.56 8.02 -8.48
N PHE A 100 1.79 8.66 -7.61
CA PHE A 100 2.31 9.70 -6.71
C PHE A 100 3.38 9.19 -5.74
N PHE A 101 3.43 7.89 -5.44
CA PHE A 101 4.44 7.34 -4.53
C PHE A 101 5.86 7.60 -5.00
N ARG A 102 6.11 7.45 -6.30
CA ARG A 102 7.45 7.65 -6.84
C ARG A 102 7.94 9.08 -6.70
N GLU A 103 7.03 10.03 -6.80
CA GLU A 103 7.37 11.45 -6.79
C GLU A 103 7.38 12.05 -5.38
N ARG A 104 6.55 11.52 -4.49
CA ARG A 104 6.28 12.12 -3.19
C ARG A 104 6.70 11.28 -1.99
N ILE A 105 7.45 10.20 -2.20
CA ILE A 105 7.77 9.26 -1.11
C ILE A 105 8.55 9.93 0.03
N GLU A 106 9.51 10.80 -0.28
CA GLU A 106 10.29 11.47 0.76
C GLU A 106 9.42 12.40 1.60
N GLU A 107 8.55 13.17 0.96
CA GLU A 107 7.58 14.02 1.65
C GLU A 107 6.67 13.19 2.55
N ILE A 108 6.16 12.08 2.05
CA ILE A 108 5.28 11.19 2.80
C ILE A 108 5.97 10.65 4.05
N LEU A 109 7.22 10.24 3.92
CA LEU A 109 7.98 9.66 5.03
C LEU A 109 8.45 10.68 6.06
N THR A 110 8.67 11.92 5.67
CA THR A 110 9.26 12.96 6.55
C THR A 110 8.25 13.96 7.09
N SER A 111 7.06 14.06 6.52
CA SER A 111 6.03 14.98 6.99
C SER A 111 5.57 14.64 8.40
N GLU A 112 5.42 15.64 9.25
CA GLU A 112 4.83 15.49 10.58
C GLU A 112 3.30 15.49 10.53
N GLU A 113 2.72 15.90 9.39
CA GLU A 113 1.29 15.97 9.19
C GLU A 113 0.81 14.82 8.31
N ILE A 114 -0.45 14.43 8.49
CA ILE A 114 -1.10 13.47 7.59
C ILE A 114 -1.36 14.16 6.27
N ILE A 115 -0.84 13.60 5.19
CA ILE A 115 -1.02 14.14 3.85
C ILE A 115 -2.34 13.62 3.27
N HIS A 116 -3.13 14.50 2.69
CA HIS A 116 -4.35 14.12 1.98
C HIS A 116 -4.12 14.22 0.47
N ILE A 117 -4.30 13.11 -0.23
CA ILE A 117 -4.10 13.03 -1.68
C ILE A 117 -5.40 12.60 -2.35
N ILE A 118 -5.73 13.26 -3.45
CA ILE A 118 -6.80 12.84 -4.35
C ILE A 118 -6.12 12.36 -5.63
N ASN A 119 -6.28 11.09 -5.96
CA ASN A 119 -5.71 10.50 -7.16
C ASN A 119 -6.83 10.06 -8.10
N ILE A 120 -6.81 10.59 -9.32
CA ILE A 120 -7.80 10.23 -10.34
C ILE A 120 -7.04 9.69 -11.55
N ASP A 121 -7.32 8.45 -11.91
CA ASP A 121 -6.62 7.74 -12.97
C ASP A 121 -7.60 7.07 -13.91
N ASN A 122 -7.58 7.47 -15.16
CA ASN A 122 -8.36 6.89 -16.27
C ASN A 122 -9.88 6.81 -16.04
N TRP A 123 -10.42 7.64 -15.18
CA TRP A 123 -11.84 7.59 -14.82
C TRP A 123 -12.77 8.07 -15.94
N LEU A 124 -12.32 9.01 -16.74
CA LEU A 124 -13.11 9.62 -17.82
C LEU A 124 -12.97 8.91 -19.15
#